data_cc4545a6a297dbdc34bae1784e732201
#
_entry.id   cc4545a6a297dbdc34bae1784e732201
#
_cell.length_a   1.000
_cell.length_b   1.000
_cell.length_c   1.000
_cell.angle_alpha   90.00
_cell.angle_beta   90.00
_cell.angle_gamma   90.00
#
_symmetry.space_group_name_H-M   'P 1'
#
loop_
_entity.id
_entity.type
_entity.pdbx_description
1 polymer ?
#
loop_
_entity_poly.entity_id
_entity_poly.type
_entity_poly.pdbx_seq_one_letter_code
_entity_poly.pdbx_strand_id
1 'polypeptide(L)'
;MKNLFTRESSFRQLSLILALIITVYLTINGHDSFGEPQTKPLAINLDEINWGPPGGGNGSPLGLRTSRQGVDPLTGGPTYYAMFPAGTHFDLHWHTYDEHVVVVKGKLTLELGDEVYELSTGSYIVIPGRLHHSWDIPEGRTEAVILVRRTGPADFHYVNK
;
A
#
# COMPACT_ATOMS: atom_id res chain seq x y z
N MET A 1 -3.69 73.38 24.56
CA MET A 1 -4.02 72.00 24.95
C MET A 1 -4.72 71.28 23.76
N LYS A 2 -4.02 71.08 22.69
CA LYS A 2 -4.54 70.33 21.53
C LYS A 2 -3.31 69.68 20.89
N ASN A 3 -2.97 68.43 21.19
CA ASN A 3 -2.09 67.57 20.38
C ASN A 3 -1.61 66.28 21.09
N LEU A 4 -2.18 65.93 22.27
CA LEU A 4 -1.82 64.65 22.91
C LEU A 4 -2.71 63.47 22.43
N PHE A 5 -3.97 63.74 22.04
CA PHE A 5 -4.91 62.66 21.69
C PHE A 5 -4.68 62.02 20.31
N THR A 6 -4.05 62.72 19.39
CA THR A 6 -3.79 62.18 18.03
C THR A 6 -2.58 61.27 17.98
N ARG A 7 -1.67 61.34 18.92
CA ARG A 7 -0.43 60.56 18.92
C ARG A 7 -0.62 59.13 19.46
N GLU A 8 -1.50 58.94 20.43
CA GLU A 8 -1.81 57.63 20.99
C GLU A 8 -2.65 56.76 20.05
N SER A 9 -3.57 57.36 19.28
CA SER A 9 -4.39 56.62 18.30
C SER A 9 -3.53 56.08 17.16
N SER A 10 -2.54 56.83 16.69
CA SER A 10 -1.63 56.40 15.62
C SER A 10 -0.71 55.25 16.07
N PHE A 11 -0.21 55.25 17.32
CA PHE A 11 0.60 54.14 17.85
C PHE A 11 -0.22 52.85 18.04
N ARG A 12 -1.47 52.98 18.50
CA ARG A 12 -2.36 51.82 18.63
C ARG A 12 -2.72 51.20 17.28
N GLN A 13 -2.99 52.01 16.27
CA GLN A 13 -3.25 51.55 14.90
C GLN A 13 -2.03 50.89 14.27
N LEU A 14 -0.83 51.43 14.46
CA LEU A 14 0.40 50.86 13.95
C LEU A 14 0.72 49.51 14.60
N SER A 15 0.49 49.37 15.92
CA SER A 15 0.67 48.10 16.64
C SER A 15 -0.31 47.04 16.23
N LEU A 16 -1.60 47.39 15.91
CA LEU A 16 -2.61 46.45 15.41
C LEU A 16 -2.30 45.98 13.99
N ILE A 17 -1.83 46.88 13.11
CA ILE A 17 -1.43 46.55 11.75
C ILE A 17 -0.20 45.60 11.77
N LEU A 18 0.80 45.90 12.63
CA LEU A 18 1.98 45.06 12.74
C LEU A 18 1.65 43.65 13.29
N ALA A 19 0.75 43.57 14.30
CA ALA A 19 0.27 42.28 14.81
C ALA A 19 -0.49 41.48 13.75
N LEU A 20 -1.32 42.12 12.93
CA LEU A 20 -2.06 41.49 11.84
C LEU A 20 -1.12 40.97 10.76
N ILE A 21 -0.09 41.76 10.38
CA ILE A 21 0.92 41.33 9.39
C ILE A 21 1.72 40.13 9.91
N ILE A 22 2.10 40.10 11.17
CA ILE A 22 2.83 38.98 11.77
C ILE A 22 1.94 37.73 11.80
N THR A 23 0.65 37.87 12.14
CA THR A 23 -0.29 36.74 12.15
C THR A 23 -0.50 36.19 10.75
N VAL A 24 -0.69 37.05 9.73
CA VAL A 24 -0.83 36.64 8.33
C VAL A 24 0.48 36.00 7.82
N TYR A 25 1.63 36.55 8.19
CA TYR A 25 2.93 35.98 7.81
C TYR A 25 3.16 34.58 8.40
N LEU A 26 2.73 34.34 9.63
CA LEU A 26 2.78 33.03 10.29
C LEU A 26 1.79 32.02 9.68
N THR A 27 0.64 32.47 9.17
CA THR A 27 -0.32 31.60 8.49
C THR A 27 0.06 31.27 7.05
N ILE A 28 0.74 32.18 6.33
CA ILE A 28 1.20 31.94 4.96
C ILE A 28 2.52 31.14 4.93
N ASN A 29 3.38 31.29 5.95
CA ASN A 29 4.59 30.49 6.13
C ASN A 29 4.36 29.34 7.10
N GLY A 30 3.12 28.86 7.27
CA GLY A 30 2.88 27.54 7.80
C GLY A 30 3.73 26.60 6.98
N HIS A 31 4.88 26.20 7.52
CA HIS A 31 5.66 25.13 6.95
C HIS A 31 4.70 23.96 6.82
N ASP A 32 4.40 23.56 5.59
CA ASP A 32 4.10 22.18 5.34
C ASP A 32 5.32 21.41 5.85
N SER A 33 5.31 21.09 7.12
CA SER A 33 6.18 20.07 7.65
C SER A 33 5.72 18.80 6.92
N PHE A 34 6.32 18.55 5.75
CA PHE A 34 6.39 17.20 5.22
C PHE A 34 6.95 16.40 6.39
N GLY A 35 6.06 15.73 7.12
CA GLY A 35 6.44 14.91 8.25
C GLY A 35 7.57 14.02 7.80
N GLU A 36 8.58 13.84 8.63
CA GLU A 36 9.65 12.87 8.42
C GLU A 36 9.06 11.59 7.86
N PRO A 37 9.63 10.99 6.80
CA PRO A 37 9.09 9.79 6.23
C PRO A 37 8.90 8.74 7.32
N GLN A 38 7.65 8.33 7.54
CA GLN A 38 7.24 7.41 8.63
C GLN A 38 7.85 6.00 8.44
N THR A 39 8.42 5.72 7.27
CA THR A 39 9.00 4.43 6.92
C THR A 39 10.51 4.45 7.05
N LYS A 40 11.07 3.49 7.81
CA LYS A 40 12.51 3.25 7.84
C LYS A 40 12.95 2.62 6.52
N PRO A 41 14.15 2.95 6.00
CA PRO A 41 14.71 2.25 4.85
C PRO A 41 14.75 0.75 5.10
N LEU A 42 14.33 -0.04 4.11
CA LEU A 42 14.38 -1.49 4.11
C LEU A 42 15.03 -1.98 2.81
N ALA A 43 16.02 -2.84 2.94
CA ALA A 43 16.58 -3.60 1.84
C ALA A 43 16.65 -5.07 2.29
N ILE A 44 16.09 -5.98 1.49
CA ILE A 44 16.03 -7.40 1.80
C ILE A 44 16.15 -8.22 0.51
N ASN A 45 16.96 -9.26 0.52
CA ASN A 45 17.04 -10.22 -0.56
C ASN A 45 15.97 -11.30 -0.40
N LEU A 46 15.58 -11.95 -1.50
CA LEU A 46 14.53 -12.96 -1.50
C LEU A 46 14.85 -14.16 -0.60
N ASP A 47 16.10 -14.54 -0.51
CA ASP A 47 16.62 -15.65 0.33
C ASP A 47 16.73 -15.27 1.83
N GLU A 48 16.65 -13.99 2.15
CA GLU A 48 16.68 -13.47 3.52
C GLU A 48 15.28 -13.23 4.09
N ILE A 49 14.21 -13.47 3.31
CA ILE A 49 12.84 -13.24 3.75
C ILE A 49 12.50 -14.14 4.93
N ASN A 50 12.04 -13.52 6.02
CA ASN A 50 11.48 -14.23 7.16
C ASN A 50 10.02 -14.59 6.86
N TRP A 51 9.81 -15.82 6.41
CA TRP A 51 8.50 -16.35 6.08
C TRP A 51 7.68 -16.69 7.33
N GLY A 52 6.41 -16.31 7.32
CA GLY A 52 5.43 -16.76 8.29
C GLY A 52 5.24 -18.29 8.26
N PRO A 53 4.54 -18.86 9.24
CA PRO A 53 4.20 -20.28 9.23
C PRO A 53 3.35 -20.64 8.02
N PRO A 54 3.38 -21.91 7.56
CA PRO A 54 2.46 -22.36 6.51
C PRO A 54 1.01 -22.23 6.97
N GLY A 55 0.19 -21.62 6.12
CA GLY A 55 -1.23 -21.39 6.33
C GLY A 55 -2.05 -21.99 5.20
N GLY A 56 -3.19 -21.37 4.92
CA GLY A 56 -4.13 -21.78 3.87
C GLY A 56 -5.37 -22.50 4.39
N GLY A 57 -6.20 -22.96 3.46
CA GLY A 57 -7.54 -23.48 3.72
C GLY A 57 -8.63 -22.44 3.45
N ASN A 58 -9.89 -22.87 3.41
CA ASN A 58 -11.05 -22.03 3.09
C ASN A 58 -10.89 -21.23 1.78
N GLY A 59 -10.37 -21.88 0.72
CA GLY A 59 -10.16 -21.25 -0.57
C GLY A 59 -8.72 -20.80 -0.83
N SER A 60 -7.90 -20.61 0.22
CA SER A 60 -6.47 -20.32 0.07
C SER A 60 -5.65 -21.61 -0.07
N PRO A 61 -4.56 -21.61 -0.85
CA PRO A 61 -3.68 -22.76 -1.01
C PRO A 61 -3.12 -23.28 0.32
N LEU A 62 -3.20 -24.57 0.56
CA LEU A 62 -2.56 -25.19 1.73
C LEU A 62 -1.04 -25.04 1.63
N GLY A 63 -0.42 -24.60 2.72
CA GLY A 63 1.01 -24.34 2.78
C GLY A 63 1.42 -22.95 2.30
N LEU A 64 0.46 -22.10 1.91
CA LEU A 64 0.71 -20.67 1.63
C LEU A 64 1.48 -20.03 2.78
N ARG A 65 2.53 -19.28 2.44
CA ARG A 65 3.28 -18.48 3.40
C ARG A 65 3.31 -17.03 2.94
N THR A 66 3.27 -16.12 3.89
CA THR A 66 3.38 -14.69 3.62
C THR A 66 4.47 -14.06 4.46
N SER A 67 5.02 -12.95 3.96
CA SER A 67 5.95 -12.10 4.71
C SER A 67 5.63 -10.64 4.45
N ARG A 68 5.10 -9.95 5.45
CA ARG A 68 4.76 -8.52 5.35
C ARG A 68 6.03 -7.67 5.38
N GLN A 69 6.16 -6.75 4.42
CA GLN A 69 7.31 -5.86 4.28
C GLN A 69 6.99 -4.44 4.77
N GLY A 70 5.73 -4.04 4.71
CA GLY A 70 5.31 -2.71 5.18
C GLY A 70 3.84 -2.43 4.93
N VAL A 71 3.44 -1.24 5.34
CA VAL A 71 2.10 -0.68 5.11
C VAL A 71 2.28 0.76 4.66
N ASP A 72 1.58 1.14 3.60
CA ASP A 72 1.50 2.54 3.17
C ASP A 72 0.73 3.34 4.24
N PRO A 73 1.34 4.34 4.90
CA PRO A 73 0.71 5.07 5.99
C PRO A 73 -0.48 5.94 5.53
N LEU A 74 -0.58 6.28 4.25
CA LEU A 74 -1.65 7.11 3.71
C LEU A 74 -2.88 6.28 3.34
N THR A 75 -2.67 5.08 2.80
CA THR A 75 -3.75 4.25 2.27
C THR A 75 -4.08 3.03 3.14
N GLY A 76 -3.19 2.64 4.05
CA GLY A 76 -3.29 1.39 4.81
C GLY A 76 -2.97 0.14 3.97
N GLY A 77 -2.55 0.33 2.71
CA GLY A 77 -2.23 -0.76 1.78
C GLY A 77 -0.95 -1.49 2.17
N PRO A 78 -0.99 -2.81 2.40
CA PRO A 78 0.20 -3.57 2.71
C PRO A 78 1.04 -3.88 1.47
N THR A 79 2.35 -4.01 1.69
CA THR A 79 3.29 -4.67 0.78
C THR A 79 3.76 -5.96 1.42
N TYR A 80 3.68 -7.08 0.71
CA TYR A 80 4.06 -8.40 1.23
C TYR A 80 4.50 -9.34 0.11
N TYR A 81 5.31 -10.32 0.47
CA TYR A 81 5.55 -11.49 -0.36
C TYR A 81 4.55 -12.58 -0.02
N ALA A 82 4.12 -13.33 -1.03
CA ALA A 82 3.37 -14.58 -0.87
C ALA A 82 4.07 -15.71 -1.62
N MET A 83 4.22 -16.86 -0.96
CA MET A 83 4.81 -18.08 -1.51
C MET A 83 3.74 -19.16 -1.59
N PHE A 84 3.48 -19.64 -2.78
CA PHE A 84 2.51 -20.68 -3.08
C PHE A 84 3.24 -21.99 -3.36
N PRO A 85 2.91 -23.09 -2.67
CA PRO A 85 3.46 -24.40 -3.01
C PRO A 85 3.08 -24.82 -4.44
N ALA A 86 3.94 -25.61 -5.09
CA ALA A 86 3.64 -26.20 -6.38
C ALA A 86 2.39 -27.10 -6.32
N GLY A 87 1.62 -27.17 -7.40
CA GLY A 87 0.40 -27.96 -7.51
C GLY A 87 -0.77 -27.45 -6.67
N THR A 88 -0.78 -26.17 -6.30
CA THR A 88 -1.86 -25.58 -5.50
C THR A 88 -2.72 -24.64 -6.32
N HIS A 89 -3.96 -24.47 -5.87
CA HIS A 89 -4.96 -23.57 -6.43
C HIS A 89 -5.41 -22.56 -5.38
N PHE A 90 -5.62 -21.31 -5.79
CA PHE A 90 -6.25 -20.28 -4.99
C PHE A 90 -7.62 -20.00 -5.58
N ASP A 91 -8.66 -20.31 -4.83
CA ASP A 91 -10.05 -20.21 -5.26
C ASP A 91 -10.42 -18.81 -5.73
N LEU A 92 -11.44 -18.75 -6.59
CA LEU A 92 -11.97 -17.51 -7.13
C LEU A 92 -12.36 -16.54 -6.00
N HIS A 93 -11.76 -15.36 -6.03
CA HIS A 93 -11.97 -14.32 -5.02
C HIS A 93 -11.81 -12.93 -5.64
N TRP A 94 -12.05 -11.92 -4.82
CA TRP A 94 -11.81 -10.53 -5.16
C TRP A 94 -11.41 -9.72 -3.92
N HIS A 95 -10.91 -8.51 -4.14
CA HIS A 95 -10.52 -7.56 -3.10
C HIS A 95 -11.18 -6.22 -3.32
N THR A 96 -11.37 -5.44 -2.26
CA THR A 96 -11.96 -4.10 -2.39
C THR A 96 -11.06 -3.14 -3.17
N TYR A 97 -9.76 -3.26 -2.99
CA TYR A 97 -8.74 -2.36 -3.55
C TYR A 97 -7.87 -3.08 -4.59
N ASP A 98 -7.26 -2.28 -5.49
CA ASP A 98 -6.37 -2.81 -6.50
C ASP A 98 -5.16 -3.53 -5.89
N GLU A 99 -4.71 -4.56 -6.58
CA GLU A 99 -3.43 -5.22 -6.34
C GLU A 99 -2.46 -4.95 -7.48
N HIS A 100 -1.23 -4.62 -7.12
CA HIS A 100 -0.09 -4.60 -8.00
C HIS A 100 0.79 -5.78 -7.65
N VAL A 101 1.00 -6.68 -8.60
CA VAL A 101 1.69 -7.96 -8.38
C VAL A 101 2.88 -8.08 -9.30
N VAL A 102 4.02 -8.54 -8.75
CA VAL A 102 5.19 -8.96 -9.51
C VAL A 102 5.46 -10.42 -9.22
N VAL A 103 5.60 -11.24 -10.25
CA VAL A 103 6.09 -12.61 -10.10
C VAL A 103 7.60 -12.58 -9.87
N VAL A 104 8.02 -12.92 -8.66
CA VAL A 104 9.44 -12.88 -8.23
C VAL A 104 10.14 -14.19 -8.52
N LYS A 105 9.41 -15.32 -8.44
CA LYS A 105 9.94 -16.65 -8.67
C LYS A 105 8.86 -17.60 -9.19
N GLY A 106 9.22 -18.51 -10.07
CA GLY A 106 8.36 -19.59 -10.54
C GLY A 106 7.45 -19.19 -11.69
N LYS A 107 6.39 -19.97 -11.85
CA LYS A 107 5.34 -19.79 -12.87
C LYS A 107 3.99 -19.97 -12.20
N LEU A 108 2.99 -19.32 -12.73
CA LEU A 108 1.60 -19.46 -12.32
C LEU A 108 0.65 -19.03 -13.45
N THR A 109 -0.57 -19.51 -13.38
CA THR A 109 -1.66 -19.10 -14.25
C THR A 109 -2.59 -18.21 -13.43
N LEU A 110 -3.00 -17.09 -14.00
CA LEU A 110 -3.99 -16.19 -13.42
C LEU A 110 -5.23 -16.18 -14.31
N GLU A 111 -6.38 -16.58 -13.75
CA GLU A 111 -7.67 -16.23 -14.32
C GLU A 111 -8.08 -14.86 -13.76
N LEU A 112 -8.36 -13.89 -14.63
CA LEU A 112 -8.71 -12.52 -14.27
C LEU A 112 -9.91 -12.05 -15.11
N GLY A 113 -11.09 -12.03 -14.50
CA GLY A 113 -12.34 -11.86 -15.25
C GLY A 113 -12.53 -13.00 -16.26
N ASP A 114 -12.64 -12.66 -17.53
CA ASP A 114 -12.82 -13.63 -18.63
C ASP A 114 -11.49 -14.00 -19.33
N GLU A 115 -10.36 -13.51 -18.85
CA GLU A 115 -9.05 -13.70 -19.46
C GLU A 115 -8.15 -14.62 -18.62
N VAL A 116 -7.27 -15.36 -19.30
CA VAL A 116 -6.28 -16.26 -18.68
C VAL A 116 -4.88 -15.83 -19.06
N TYR A 117 -4.02 -15.69 -18.07
CA TYR A 117 -2.64 -15.24 -18.24
C TYR A 117 -1.65 -16.28 -17.71
N GLU A 118 -0.75 -16.74 -18.58
CA GLU A 118 0.42 -17.55 -18.19
C GLU A 118 1.55 -16.62 -17.77
N LEU A 119 1.93 -16.68 -16.51
CA LEU A 119 2.87 -15.74 -15.88
C LEU A 119 4.14 -16.46 -15.43
N SER A 120 5.26 -15.75 -15.50
CA SER A 120 6.57 -16.23 -15.07
C SER A 120 7.35 -15.15 -14.35
N THR A 121 8.49 -15.50 -13.78
CA THR A 121 9.39 -14.54 -13.12
C THR A 121 9.60 -13.27 -13.95
N GLY A 122 9.36 -12.11 -13.36
CA GLY A 122 9.44 -10.80 -13.99
C GLY A 122 8.10 -10.28 -14.53
N SER A 123 7.04 -11.09 -14.58
CA SER A 123 5.71 -10.62 -14.97
C SER A 123 5.18 -9.60 -13.96
N TYR A 124 4.53 -8.55 -14.49
CA TYR A 124 3.83 -7.53 -13.71
C TYR A 124 2.35 -7.51 -14.07
N ILE A 125 1.50 -7.47 -13.04
CA ILE A 125 0.06 -7.54 -13.17
C ILE A 125 -0.57 -6.43 -12.34
N VAL A 126 -1.65 -5.84 -12.85
CA VAL A 126 -2.57 -5.02 -12.08
C VAL A 126 -3.91 -5.73 -12.04
N ILE A 127 -4.39 -6.03 -10.83
CA ILE A 127 -5.70 -6.60 -10.58
C ILE A 127 -6.57 -5.47 -10.03
N PRO A 128 -7.52 -4.94 -10.83
CA PRO A 128 -8.44 -3.91 -10.36
C PRO A 128 -9.28 -4.39 -9.18
N GLY A 129 -9.58 -3.49 -8.27
CA GLY A 129 -10.48 -3.79 -7.17
C GLY A 129 -11.82 -4.34 -7.66
N ARG A 130 -12.34 -5.32 -6.94
CA ARG A 130 -13.59 -6.05 -7.21
C ARG A 130 -13.58 -6.93 -8.46
N LEU A 131 -12.49 -7.02 -9.20
CA LEU A 131 -12.39 -7.96 -10.30
C LEU A 131 -12.08 -9.35 -9.75
N HIS A 132 -12.90 -10.32 -10.14
CA HIS A 132 -12.76 -11.71 -9.71
C HIS A 132 -11.54 -12.34 -10.36
N HIS A 133 -10.78 -13.09 -9.59
CA HIS A 133 -9.58 -13.77 -10.05
C HIS A 133 -9.28 -15.03 -9.24
N SER A 134 -8.56 -15.96 -9.86
CA SER A 134 -8.05 -17.19 -9.25
C SER A 134 -6.62 -17.46 -9.72
N TRP A 135 -5.87 -18.26 -8.98
CA TRP A 135 -4.48 -18.58 -9.29
C TRP A 135 -4.26 -20.08 -9.30
N ASP A 136 -3.57 -20.56 -10.31
CA ASP A 136 -3.09 -21.94 -10.40
C ASP A 136 -1.58 -21.98 -10.43
N ILE A 137 -0.98 -22.79 -9.57
CA ILE A 137 0.44 -23.05 -9.51
C ILE A 137 0.69 -24.42 -10.09
N PRO A 138 1.49 -24.53 -11.17
CA PRO A 138 1.73 -25.81 -11.83
C PRO A 138 2.32 -26.85 -10.87
N GLU A 139 1.97 -28.12 -11.13
CA GLU A 139 2.61 -29.26 -10.49
C GLU A 139 4.13 -29.23 -10.69
N GLY A 140 4.88 -29.70 -9.71
CA GLY A 140 6.35 -29.77 -9.82
C GLY A 140 7.07 -29.59 -8.50
N ARG A 141 8.30 -29.10 -8.60
CA ARG A 141 9.18 -28.90 -7.42
C ARG A 141 9.39 -27.44 -7.06
N THR A 142 8.86 -26.53 -7.87
CA THR A 142 9.14 -25.10 -7.72
C THR A 142 7.89 -24.36 -7.27
N GLU A 143 7.97 -23.78 -6.11
CA GLU A 143 6.97 -22.84 -5.60
C GLU A 143 6.92 -21.57 -6.47
N ALA A 144 5.79 -20.89 -6.47
CA ALA A 144 5.67 -19.55 -7.00
C ALA A 144 5.76 -18.52 -5.87
N VAL A 145 6.51 -17.45 -6.11
CA VAL A 145 6.60 -16.31 -5.18
C VAL A 145 6.18 -15.05 -5.91
N ILE A 146 5.26 -14.32 -5.30
CA ILE A 146 4.82 -13.00 -5.77
C ILE A 146 5.13 -11.93 -4.73
N LEU A 147 5.41 -10.72 -5.20
CA LEU A 147 5.38 -9.50 -4.40
C LEU A 147 4.07 -8.77 -4.70
N VAL A 148 3.33 -8.47 -3.67
CA VAL A 148 2.04 -7.77 -3.75
C VAL A 148 2.12 -6.43 -3.06
N ARG A 149 1.58 -5.39 -3.70
CA ARG A 149 1.27 -4.10 -3.09
C ARG A 149 -0.21 -3.80 -3.30
N ARG A 150 -0.93 -3.57 -2.22
CA ARG A 150 -2.33 -3.13 -2.26
C ARG A 150 -2.45 -1.61 -2.20
N THR A 151 -3.47 -1.07 -2.86
CA THR A 151 -3.74 0.38 -2.84
C THR A 151 -4.58 0.81 -1.63
N GLY A 152 -5.09 -0.15 -0.84
CA GLY A 152 -5.82 0.07 0.40
C GLY A 152 -5.71 -1.13 1.34
N PRO A 153 -6.42 -1.14 2.48
CA PRO A 153 -6.40 -2.23 3.46
C PRO A 153 -6.66 -3.60 2.83
N ALA A 154 -5.94 -4.62 3.29
CA ALA A 154 -6.12 -5.98 2.78
C ALA A 154 -7.42 -6.60 3.27
N ASP A 155 -8.16 -7.17 2.32
CA ASP A 155 -9.36 -7.98 2.55
C ASP A 155 -9.41 -9.14 1.55
N PHE A 156 -10.31 -10.09 1.78
CA PHE A 156 -10.57 -11.23 0.91
C PHE A 156 -12.07 -11.54 0.88
N HIS A 157 -12.61 -11.66 -0.32
CA HIS A 157 -14.01 -11.98 -0.56
C HIS A 157 -14.08 -13.18 -1.53
N TYR A 158 -14.27 -14.37 -0.97
CA TYR A 158 -14.43 -15.57 -1.80
C TYR A 158 -15.76 -15.55 -2.51
N VAL A 159 -15.75 -15.96 -3.77
CA VAL A 159 -16.96 -16.17 -4.54
C VAL A 159 -17.52 -17.55 -4.16
N ASN A 160 -18.63 -17.58 -3.46
CA ASN A 160 -19.28 -18.82 -3.06
C ASN A 160 -19.61 -19.67 -4.32
N LYS A 161 -19.21 -20.94 -4.27
CA LYS A 161 -19.61 -21.94 -5.26
C LYS A 161 -21.06 -22.33 -5.05
#